data_9d7fe2052ced17524faaf493a26fd4b3
#
_entry.id   9d7fe2052ced17524faaf493a26fd4b3
#
_cell.length_a   1.000
_cell.length_b   1.000
_cell.length_c   1.000
_cell.angle_alpha   90.00
_cell.angle_beta   90.00
_cell.angle_gamma   90.00
#
_symmetry.space_group_name_H-M   'P 1'
#
loop_
_entity.id
_entity.type
_entity.pdbx_description
1 polymer ?
#
loop_
_entity_poly.entity_id
_entity_poly.type
_entity_poly.pdbx_seq_one_letter_code
_entity_poly.pdbx_strand_id
1 'polypeptide(L)'
;LNGNQTASLLTYYILSRRAQKGTLTEGKYVVKTIVTTELITDIAKSFGVPVYNVLTGFKYIAEVVKRKEAEGGEFVCGGEESYGFNVGEFVRDKDAQVSAMMVAECAAWAAEQGLTMYGLLQKIYSEYGYRKEGLVSVVRKGISGAEEIKAMTVSLKSNPPADLAGSPVVKVMDY
;
A
#
# COMPACT_ATOMS: atom_id res chain seq x y z
N LEU A 1 -5.98 9.70 -10.25
CA LEU A 1 -5.66 8.69 -9.23
C LEU A 1 -4.28 8.98 -8.66
N ASN A 2 -4.14 8.93 -7.33
CA ASN A 2 -2.84 8.99 -6.66
C ASN A 2 -2.26 7.59 -6.45
N GLY A 3 -1.03 7.50 -5.90
CA GLY A 3 -0.36 6.21 -5.72
C GLY A 3 -1.10 5.24 -4.79
N ASN A 4 -1.66 5.72 -3.69
CA ASN A 4 -2.49 4.90 -2.79
C ASN A 4 -3.71 4.32 -3.50
N GLN A 5 -4.41 5.13 -4.27
CA GLN A 5 -5.58 4.71 -5.06
C GLN A 5 -5.22 3.68 -6.13
N THR A 6 -4.12 3.94 -6.84
CA THR A 6 -3.61 3.03 -7.87
C THR A 6 -3.19 1.69 -7.26
N ALA A 7 -2.42 1.71 -6.16
CA ALA A 7 -2.00 0.49 -5.47
C ALA A 7 -3.20 -0.33 -4.94
N SER A 8 -4.23 0.34 -4.41
CA SER A 8 -5.47 -0.32 -3.97
C SER A 8 -6.22 -0.98 -5.13
N LEU A 9 -6.37 -0.27 -6.25
CA LEU A 9 -7.00 -0.80 -7.46
C LEU A 9 -6.28 -2.03 -7.99
N LEU A 10 -4.95 -1.96 -8.11
CA LEU A 10 -4.13 -3.07 -8.58
C LEU A 10 -4.18 -4.26 -7.63
N THR A 11 -4.09 -4.03 -6.32
CA THR A 11 -4.21 -5.11 -5.33
C THR A 11 -5.56 -5.79 -5.41
N TYR A 12 -6.66 -5.02 -5.45
CA TYR A 12 -8.01 -5.57 -5.60
C TYR A 12 -8.16 -6.37 -6.89
N TYR A 13 -7.71 -5.82 -8.01
CA TYR A 13 -7.75 -6.48 -9.30
C TYR A 13 -6.99 -7.82 -9.28
N ILE A 14 -5.73 -7.81 -8.86
CA ILE A 14 -4.86 -8.99 -8.87
C ILE A 14 -5.43 -10.09 -7.96
N LEU A 15 -5.85 -9.74 -6.75
CA LEU A 15 -6.42 -10.71 -5.82
C LEU A 15 -7.75 -11.27 -6.31
N SER A 16 -8.63 -10.42 -6.86
CA SER A 16 -9.91 -10.84 -7.45
C SER A 16 -9.69 -11.82 -8.60
N ARG A 17 -8.76 -11.52 -9.51
CA ARG A 17 -8.48 -12.38 -10.67
C ARG A 17 -7.83 -13.71 -10.26
N ARG A 18 -6.91 -13.68 -9.29
CA ARG A 18 -6.30 -14.91 -8.76
C ARG A 18 -7.32 -15.77 -8.02
N ALA A 19 -8.23 -15.17 -7.25
CA ALA A 19 -9.32 -15.88 -6.60
C ALA A 19 -10.25 -16.55 -7.61
N GLN A 20 -10.69 -15.81 -8.64
CA GLN A 20 -11.53 -16.35 -9.71
C GLN A 20 -10.89 -17.52 -10.48
N LYS A 21 -9.56 -17.47 -10.66
CA LYS A 21 -8.80 -18.54 -11.32
C LYS A 21 -8.43 -19.70 -10.39
N GLY A 22 -8.78 -19.64 -9.10
CA GLY A 22 -8.40 -20.64 -8.11
C GLY A 22 -6.90 -20.70 -7.82
N THR A 23 -6.16 -19.63 -8.16
CA THR A 23 -4.70 -19.54 -7.97
C THR A 23 -4.28 -18.77 -6.72
N LEU A 24 -5.25 -18.32 -5.91
CA LEU A 24 -5.00 -17.67 -4.62
C LEU A 24 -4.99 -18.72 -3.50
N THR A 25 -3.91 -19.50 -3.48
CA THR A 25 -3.72 -20.59 -2.51
C THR A 25 -2.99 -20.12 -1.26
N GLU A 26 -2.87 -20.98 -0.26
CA GLU A 26 -2.10 -20.72 0.97
C GLU A 26 -0.64 -20.31 0.66
N GLY A 27 -0.03 -19.56 1.56
CA GLY A 27 1.35 -19.07 1.42
C GLY A 27 1.50 -17.79 0.61
N LYS A 28 0.43 -17.28 -0.01
CA LYS A 28 0.46 -16.02 -0.76
C LYS A 28 0.37 -14.82 0.17
N TYR A 29 1.09 -13.75 -0.17
CA TYR A 29 1.13 -12.54 0.65
C TYR A 29 1.31 -11.26 -0.18
N VAL A 30 0.96 -10.15 0.45
CA VAL A 30 1.15 -8.79 -0.05
C VAL A 30 2.12 -8.05 0.87
N VAL A 31 2.92 -7.13 0.33
CA VAL A 31 3.81 -6.28 1.13
C VAL A 31 3.58 -4.81 0.78
N LYS A 32 3.46 -3.96 1.79
CA LYS A 32 3.35 -2.51 1.60
C LYS A 32 4.18 -1.74 2.62
N THR A 33 4.44 -0.46 2.34
CA THR A 33 5.06 0.39 3.36
C THR A 33 4.04 0.86 4.40
N ILE A 34 4.53 1.23 5.58
CA ILE A 34 3.72 1.74 6.70
C ILE A 34 2.95 3.01 6.36
N VAL A 35 3.43 3.80 5.40
CA VAL A 35 2.79 5.05 4.94
C VAL A 35 1.83 4.83 3.78
N THR A 36 1.79 3.62 3.23
CA THR A 36 0.84 3.23 2.19
C THR A 36 -0.51 2.88 2.81
N THR A 37 -1.60 3.20 2.13
CA THR A 37 -2.98 3.08 2.62
C THR A 37 -3.31 1.74 3.28
N GLU A 38 -4.04 1.76 4.39
CA GLU A 38 -4.59 0.56 5.03
C GLU A 38 -5.74 -0.08 4.22
N LEU A 39 -6.25 0.60 3.20
CA LEU A 39 -7.23 0.01 2.28
C LEU A 39 -6.71 -1.29 1.64
N ILE A 40 -5.40 -1.35 1.33
CA ILE A 40 -4.76 -2.56 0.82
C ILE A 40 -4.85 -3.71 1.84
N THR A 41 -4.69 -3.40 3.13
CA THR A 41 -4.81 -4.40 4.20
C THR A 41 -6.23 -4.93 4.30
N ASP A 42 -7.22 -4.04 4.23
CA ASP A 42 -8.63 -4.43 4.28
C ASP A 42 -9.02 -5.30 3.07
N ILE A 43 -8.59 -4.90 1.87
CA ILE A 43 -8.78 -5.69 0.64
C ILE A 43 -8.13 -7.07 0.78
N ALA A 44 -6.84 -7.14 1.08
CA ALA A 44 -6.12 -8.41 1.14
C ALA A 44 -6.70 -9.36 2.19
N LYS A 45 -7.11 -8.82 3.34
CA LYS A 45 -7.77 -9.56 4.42
C LYS A 45 -9.08 -10.21 3.96
N SER A 46 -9.87 -9.54 3.12
CA SER A 46 -11.12 -10.10 2.59
C SER A 46 -10.89 -11.31 1.69
N PHE A 47 -9.72 -11.42 1.09
CA PHE A 47 -9.28 -12.58 0.31
C PHE A 47 -8.49 -13.61 1.14
N GLY A 48 -8.35 -13.43 2.47
CA GLY A 48 -7.56 -14.31 3.32
C GLY A 48 -6.05 -14.19 3.12
N VAL A 49 -5.57 -13.11 2.49
CA VAL A 49 -4.16 -12.90 2.16
C VAL A 49 -3.51 -12.01 3.21
N PRO A 50 -2.43 -12.47 3.87
CA PRO A 50 -1.70 -11.65 4.83
C PRO A 50 -0.97 -10.49 4.16
N VAL A 51 -0.87 -9.37 4.90
CA VAL A 51 -0.12 -8.18 4.50
C VAL A 51 1.02 -7.93 5.46
N TYR A 52 2.22 -7.77 4.93
CA TYR A 52 3.39 -7.39 5.71
C TYR A 52 3.67 -5.90 5.51
N ASN A 53 3.72 -5.17 6.63
CA ASN A 53 4.08 -3.75 6.65
C ASN A 53 5.59 -3.59 6.87
N VAL A 54 6.21 -2.73 6.08
CA VAL A 54 7.64 -2.43 6.16
C VAL A 54 7.88 -0.92 6.21
N LEU A 55 9.07 -0.52 6.63
CA LEU A 55 9.50 0.88 6.54
C LEU A 55 9.55 1.35 5.08
N THR A 56 9.52 2.66 4.87
CA THR A 56 9.61 3.28 3.53
C THR A 56 10.93 2.94 2.86
N GLY A 57 10.82 2.49 1.64
CA GLY A 57 11.94 2.07 0.79
C GLY A 57 11.78 0.66 0.26
N PHE A 58 11.81 0.51 -1.05
CA PHE A 58 11.53 -0.77 -1.71
C PHE A 58 12.48 -1.91 -1.31
N LYS A 59 13.69 -1.57 -0.84
CA LYS A 59 14.64 -2.54 -0.26
C LYS A 59 14.04 -3.37 0.88
N TYR A 60 13.17 -2.77 1.71
CA TYR A 60 12.51 -3.46 2.81
C TYR A 60 11.40 -4.40 2.31
N ILE A 61 10.72 -4.02 1.23
CA ILE A 61 9.78 -4.92 0.53
C ILE A 61 10.55 -6.12 -0.01
N ALA A 62 11.65 -5.88 -0.72
CA ALA A 62 12.50 -6.93 -1.28
C ALA A 62 13.10 -7.86 -0.21
N GLU A 63 13.43 -7.33 0.96
CA GLU A 63 13.92 -8.11 2.11
C GLU A 63 12.86 -9.09 2.62
N VAL A 64 11.61 -8.63 2.78
CA VAL A 64 10.49 -9.49 3.18
C VAL A 64 10.24 -10.55 2.11
N VAL A 65 10.22 -10.15 0.83
CA VAL A 65 10.03 -11.10 -0.28
C VAL A 65 11.10 -12.19 -0.24
N LYS A 66 12.39 -11.83 -0.15
CA LYS A 66 13.49 -12.79 -0.07
C LYS A 66 13.37 -13.75 1.11
N ARG A 67 12.99 -13.24 2.29
CA ARG A 67 12.81 -14.05 3.48
C ARG A 67 11.65 -15.03 3.33
N LYS A 68 10.49 -14.54 2.86
CA LYS A 68 9.28 -15.34 2.71
C LYS A 68 9.37 -16.37 1.62
N GLU A 69 10.08 -16.08 0.55
CA GLU A 69 10.41 -17.06 -0.51
C GLU A 69 11.18 -18.25 0.05
N ALA A 70 12.17 -18.00 0.93
CA ALA A 70 12.93 -19.07 1.60
C ALA A 70 12.04 -19.92 2.55
N GLU A 71 10.90 -19.39 2.99
CA GLU A 71 9.88 -20.09 3.80
C GLU A 71 8.81 -20.79 2.92
N GLY A 72 8.93 -20.73 1.59
CA GLY A 72 7.96 -21.30 0.64
C GLY A 72 6.76 -20.40 0.37
N GLY A 73 6.78 -19.13 0.79
CA GLY A 73 5.75 -18.15 0.47
C GLY A 73 5.86 -17.62 -0.95
N GLU A 74 4.75 -17.12 -1.51
CA GLU A 74 4.70 -16.50 -2.84
C GLU A 74 4.23 -15.03 -2.73
N PHE A 75 5.07 -14.11 -3.17
CA PHE A 75 4.74 -12.70 -3.26
C PHE A 75 3.75 -12.44 -4.39
N VAL A 76 2.57 -11.91 -4.05
CA VAL A 76 1.55 -11.58 -5.04
C VAL A 76 1.79 -10.21 -5.66
N CYS A 77 1.84 -9.19 -4.84
CA CYS A 77 2.09 -7.81 -5.24
C CYS A 77 2.40 -6.95 -4.01
N GLY A 78 2.86 -5.75 -4.25
CA GLY A 78 3.09 -4.78 -3.20
C GLY A 78 3.73 -3.51 -3.70
N GLY A 79 3.81 -2.51 -2.83
CA GLY A 79 4.36 -1.24 -3.24
C GLY A 79 4.30 -0.13 -2.23
N GLU A 80 4.54 1.06 -2.75
CA GLU A 80 4.64 2.32 -2.04
C GLU A 80 3.60 3.31 -2.58
N GLU A 81 3.15 4.24 -1.76
CA GLU A 81 2.22 5.31 -2.14
C GLU A 81 2.80 6.26 -3.19
N SER A 82 4.12 6.26 -3.36
CA SER A 82 4.87 7.04 -4.35
C SER A 82 4.91 6.40 -5.75
N TYR A 83 3.92 5.59 -6.09
CA TYR A 83 3.76 4.84 -7.35
C TYR A 83 4.77 3.71 -7.59
N GLY A 84 5.60 3.39 -6.61
CA GLY A 84 6.45 2.20 -6.66
C GLY A 84 5.61 0.94 -6.46
N PHE A 85 5.48 0.10 -7.47
CA PHE A 85 4.70 -1.13 -7.39
C PHE A 85 5.43 -2.29 -8.07
N ASN A 86 5.22 -3.50 -7.58
CA ASN A 86 5.73 -4.73 -8.17
C ASN A 86 4.71 -5.86 -8.06
N VAL A 87 4.74 -6.77 -9.02
CA VAL A 87 3.85 -7.93 -9.11
C VAL A 87 4.68 -9.19 -9.35
N GLY A 88 4.54 -10.16 -8.46
CA GLY A 88 5.29 -11.41 -8.56
C GLY A 88 6.77 -11.25 -8.21
N GLU A 89 7.55 -12.29 -8.48
CA GLU A 89 8.91 -12.46 -7.96
C GLU A 89 10.01 -12.30 -9.02
N PHE A 90 9.67 -11.80 -10.20
CA PHE A 90 10.60 -11.67 -11.33
C PHE A 90 11.66 -10.60 -11.09
N VAL A 91 11.30 -9.55 -10.38
CA VAL A 91 12.16 -8.39 -10.08
C VAL A 91 12.13 -8.10 -8.57
N ARG A 92 13.27 -7.67 -8.03
CA ARG A 92 13.42 -7.33 -6.59
C ARG A 92 13.33 -5.83 -6.31
N ASP A 93 12.77 -5.08 -7.24
CA ASP A 93 12.52 -3.63 -7.10
C ASP A 93 11.23 -3.28 -7.85
N LYS A 94 10.87 -1.99 -7.82
CA LYS A 94 9.75 -1.42 -8.57
C LYS A 94 9.86 -1.76 -10.05
N ASP A 95 8.77 -2.22 -10.63
CA ASP A 95 8.70 -2.52 -12.06
C ASP A 95 7.62 -1.66 -12.72
N ALA A 96 8.06 -0.58 -13.35
CA ALA A 96 7.16 0.35 -14.03
C ALA A 96 6.48 -0.27 -15.25
N GLN A 97 7.14 -1.20 -15.95
CA GLN A 97 6.58 -1.85 -17.14
C GLN A 97 5.45 -2.80 -16.75
N VAL A 98 5.70 -3.69 -15.79
CA VAL A 98 4.66 -4.57 -15.25
C VAL A 98 3.53 -3.78 -14.61
N SER A 99 3.85 -2.71 -13.87
CA SER A 99 2.82 -1.84 -13.27
C SER A 99 1.94 -1.18 -14.32
N ALA A 100 2.51 -0.67 -15.42
CA ALA A 100 1.75 -0.07 -16.52
C ALA A 100 0.85 -1.11 -17.22
N MET A 101 1.36 -2.32 -17.46
CA MET A 101 0.57 -3.44 -18.00
C MET A 101 -0.59 -3.79 -17.07
N MET A 102 -0.36 -3.89 -15.78
CA MET A 102 -1.39 -4.19 -14.78
C MET A 102 -2.46 -3.08 -14.71
N VAL A 103 -2.07 -1.82 -14.84
CA VAL A 103 -3.03 -0.70 -14.92
C VAL A 103 -3.91 -0.83 -16.16
N ALA A 104 -3.33 -1.12 -17.32
CA ALA A 104 -4.07 -1.30 -18.57
C ALA A 104 -5.03 -2.50 -18.50
N GLU A 105 -4.56 -3.63 -17.95
CA GLU A 105 -5.36 -4.83 -17.76
C GLU A 105 -6.50 -4.61 -16.75
N CYS A 106 -6.22 -3.94 -15.64
CA CYS A 106 -7.24 -3.54 -14.66
C CYS A 106 -8.29 -2.61 -15.28
N ALA A 107 -7.88 -1.66 -16.12
CA ALA A 107 -8.80 -0.75 -16.80
C ALA A 107 -9.70 -1.50 -17.80
N ALA A 108 -9.14 -2.44 -18.56
CA ALA A 108 -9.92 -3.30 -19.47
C ALA A 108 -10.93 -4.15 -18.68
N TRP A 109 -10.49 -4.78 -17.60
CA TRP A 109 -11.38 -5.56 -16.73
C TRP A 109 -12.48 -4.72 -16.07
N ALA A 110 -12.19 -3.47 -15.68
CA ALA A 110 -13.22 -2.56 -15.20
C ALA A 110 -14.23 -2.22 -16.30
N ALA A 111 -13.76 -1.95 -17.52
CA ALA A 111 -14.60 -1.65 -18.67
C ALA A 111 -15.54 -2.83 -19.05
N GLU A 112 -15.09 -4.07 -18.96
CA GLU A 112 -15.93 -5.28 -19.12
C GLU A 112 -17.10 -5.32 -18.12
N GLN A 113 -16.96 -4.66 -16.96
CA GLN A 113 -18.01 -4.54 -15.95
C GLN A 113 -18.84 -3.25 -16.08
N GLY A 114 -18.65 -2.48 -17.16
CA GLY A 114 -19.29 -1.18 -17.36
C GLY A 114 -18.75 -0.07 -16.46
N LEU A 115 -17.56 -0.22 -15.89
CA LEU A 115 -16.94 0.72 -14.97
C LEU A 115 -15.72 1.40 -15.60
N THR A 116 -15.46 2.62 -15.17
CA THR A 116 -14.15 3.25 -15.31
C THR A 116 -13.25 2.84 -14.15
N MET A 117 -11.94 3.11 -14.22
CA MET A 117 -11.03 2.96 -13.08
C MET A 117 -11.50 3.74 -11.84
N TYR A 118 -12.07 4.93 -12.05
CA TYR A 118 -12.65 5.71 -10.96
C TYR A 118 -13.91 5.04 -10.41
N GLY A 119 -14.78 4.53 -11.27
CA GLY A 119 -15.98 3.76 -10.87
C GLY A 119 -15.62 2.50 -10.07
N LEU A 120 -14.58 1.79 -10.48
CA LEU A 120 -14.05 0.65 -9.74
C LEU A 120 -13.52 1.07 -8.35
N LEU A 121 -12.81 2.21 -8.26
CA LEU A 121 -12.35 2.74 -6.98
C LEU A 121 -13.53 3.10 -6.05
N GLN A 122 -14.59 3.71 -6.58
CA GLN A 122 -15.79 4.00 -5.79
C GLN A 122 -16.47 2.71 -5.28
N LYS A 123 -16.50 1.66 -6.09
CA LYS A 123 -16.98 0.34 -5.66
C LYS A 123 -16.13 -0.21 -4.50
N ILE A 124 -14.80 -0.14 -4.61
CA ILE A 124 -13.88 -0.55 -3.54
C ILE A 124 -14.13 0.25 -2.26
N TYR A 125 -14.29 1.58 -2.34
CA TYR A 125 -14.62 2.40 -1.19
C TYR A 125 -15.97 2.07 -0.55
N SER A 126 -16.96 1.72 -1.35
CA SER A 126 -18.27 1.28 -0.86
C SER A 126 -18.19 -0.06 -0.12
N GLU A 127 -17.28 -0.94 -0.55
CA GLU A 127 -17.12 -2.29 0.00
C GLU A 127 -16.24 -2.32 1.24
N TYR A 128 -15.12 -1.57 1.23
CA TYR A 128 -14.09 -1.62 2.28
C TYR A 128 -14.01 -0.34 3.14
N GLY A 129 -14.79 0.68 2.81
CA GLY A 129 -14.73 1.99 3.46
C GLY A 129 -13.78 2.96 2.77
N TYR A 130 -14.13 4.24 2.87
CA TYR A 130 -13.33 5.33 2.31
C TYR A 130 -12.09 5.58 3.17
N ARG A 131 -10.94 5.65 2.50
CA ARG A 131 -9.66 6.05 3.10
C ARG A 131 -9.15 7.31 2.42
N LYS A 132 -8.71 8.28 3.22
CA LYS A 132 -8.09 9.53 2.74
C LYS A 132 -6.80 9.73 3.50
N GLU A 133 -5.71 9.54 2.82
CA GLU A 133 -4.37 9.74 3.35
C GLU A 133 -3.96 11.22 3.21
N GLY A 134 -3.26 11.73 4.21
CA GLY A 134 -2.64 13.03 4.21
C GLY A 134 -1.16 12.91 4.54
N LEU A 135 -0.33 13.75 3.95
CA LEU A 135 1.08 13.85 4.21
C LEU A 135 1.42 15.27 4.66
N VAL A 136 2.09 15.38 5.80
CA VAL A 136 2.71 16.64 6.23
C VAL A 136 4.21 16.49 6.08
N SER A 137 4.79 17.24 5.13
CA SER A 137 6.23 17.26 4.89
C SER A 137 6.85 18.50 5.52
N VAL A 138 7.80 18.29 6.42
CA VAL A 138 8.51 19.37 7.11
C VAL A 138 9.98 19.35 6.70
N VAL A 139 10.44 20.45 6.12
CA VAL A 139 11.83 20.64 5.72
C VAL A 139 12.46 21.74 6.57
N ARG A 140 13.62 21.47 7.14
CA ARG A 140 14.46 22.44 7.87
C ARG A 140 15.88 22.33 7.34
N LYS A 141 16.53 23.47 7.12
CA LYS A 141 17.89 23.53 6.54
C LYS A 141 18.96 23.68 7.62
N GLY A 142 20.14 23.16 7.34
CA GLY A 142 21.32 23.30 8.19
C GLY A 142 21.29 22.41 9.45
N ILE A 143 22.31 22.54 10.26
CA ILE A 143 22.51 21.74 11.49
C ILE A 143 21.40 22.02 12.50
N SER A 144 21.08 23.29 12.72
CA SER A 144 19.96 23.69 13.61
C SER A 144 18.62 23.10 13.15
N GLY A 145 18.40 23.03 11.82
CA GLY A 145 17.19 22.43 11.25
C GLY A 145 17.11 20.92 11.53
N ALA A 146 18.22 20.20 11.53
CA ALA A 146 18.25 18.80 11.91
C ALA A 146 17.89 18.59 13.40
N GLU A 147 18.36 19.47 14.27
CA GLU A 147 18.00 19.47 15.70
C GLU A 147 16.52 19.77 15.93
N GLU A 148 15.98 20.74 15.19
CA GLU A 148 14.54 21.05 15.23
C GLU A 148 13.67 19.84 14.80
N ILE A 149 14.03 19.15 13.71
CA ILE A 149 13.31 17.95 13.26
C ILE A 149 13.35 16.86 14.32
N LYS A 150 14.53 16.64 14.91
CA LYS A 150 14.68 15.67 16.00
C LYS A 150 13.81 16.02 17.21
N ALA A 151 13.79 17.28 17.61
CA ALA A 151 12.96 17.77 18.72
C ALA A 151 11.46 17.61 18.41
N MET A 152 11.02 17.92 17.18
CA MET A 152 9.63 17.71 16.75
C MET A 152 9.24 16.23 16.81
N THR A 153 10.09 15.33 16.35
CA THR A 153 9.84 13.88 16.40
C THR A 153 9.67 13.41 17.84
N VAL A 154 10.55 13.82 18.75
CA VAL A 154 10.46 13.50 20.18
C VAL A 154 9.18 14.06 20.79
N SER A 155 8.81 15.30 20.45
CA SER A 155 7.58 15.94 20.94
C SER A 155 6.33 15.19 20.47
N LEU A 156 6.25 14.81 19.19
CA LEU A 156 5.12 14.06 18.65
C LEU A 156 4.98 12.65 19.24
N LYS A 157 6.09 12.00 19.54
CA LYS A 157 6.08 10.71 20.24
C LYS A 157 5.57 10.83 21.67
N SER A 158 6.00 11.87 22.38
CA SER A 158 5.62 12.08 23.80
C SER A 158 4.21 12.65 23.96
N ASN A 159 3.77 13.49 23.03
CA ASN A 159 2.48 14.16 23.04
C ASN A 159 1.84 14.13 21.65
N PRO A 160 1.35 12.98 21.19
CA PRO A 160 0.67 12.92 19.92
C PRO A 160 -0.62 13.79 19.96
N PRO A 161 -1.01 14.39 18.83
CA PRO A 161 -2.23 15.19 18.78
C PRO A 161 -3.45 14.32 19.10
N ALA A 162 -4.36 14.84 19.92
CA ALA A 162 -5.63 14.18 20.24
C ALA A 162 -6.69 14.38 19.14
N ASP A 163 -6.51 15.40 18.31
CA ASP A 163 -7.40 15.77 17.22
C ASP A 163 -6.61 16.18 15.98
N LEU A 164 -7.12 15.82 14.81
CA LEU A 164 -6.61 16.25 13.52
C LEU A 164 -7.74 16.84 12.68
N ALA A 165 -7.71 18.16 12.47
CA ALA A 165 -8.69 18.89 11.66
C ALA A 165 -10.16 18.65 12.08
N GLY A 166 -10.42 18.62 13.38
CA GLY A 166 -11.76 18.42 13.95
C GLY A 166 -12.18 16.96 14.07
N SER A 167 -11.29 16.02 13.80
CA SER A 167 -11.55 14.60 13.95
C SER A 167 -10.68 14.00 15.07
N PRO A 168 -11.24 13.22 16.01
CA PRO A 168 -10.45 12.63 17.09
C PRO A 168 -9.45 11.61 16.53
N VAL A 169 -8.24 11.61 17.08
CA VAL A 169 -7.22 10.60 16.78
C VAL A 169 -7.57 9.31 17.50
N VAL A 170 -7.87 8.26 16.74
CA VAL A 170 -8.28 6.96 17.29
C VAL A 170 -7.11 5.99 17.42
N LYS A 171 -5.98 6.26 16.75
CA LYS A 171 -4.80 5.40 16.81
C LYS A 171 -3.53 6.19 16.45
N VAL A 172 -2.49 6.00 17.23
CA VAL A 172 -1.14 6.47 16.96
C VAL A 172 -0.26 5.24 16.72
N MET A 173 0.56 5.26 15.68
CA MET A 173 1.55 4.22 15.39
C MET A 173 2.91 4.89 15.27
N ASP A 174 3.85 4.41 16.08
CA ASP A 174 5.26 4.83 16.08
C ASP A 174 6.12 3.66 15.62
N TYR A 175 7.01 3.91 14.64
CA TYR A 175 7.85 2.91 13.99
C TYR A 175 9.34 3.19 14.17
#